data_155131e3a316c348c0a8b61bb7d9529c
#
_entry.id   155131e3a316c348c0a8b61bb7d9529c
#
_cell.length_a   1.000
_cell.length_b   1.000
_cell.length_c   1.000
_cell.angle_alpha   90.00
_cell.angle_beta   90.00
_cell.angle_gamma   90.00
#
_symmetry.space_group_name_H-M   'P 1'
#
loop_
_entity.id
_entity.type
_entity.pdbx_description
1 polymer ?
#
loop_
_entity_poly.entity_id
_entity_poly.type
_entity_poly.pdbx_seq_one_letter_code
_entity_poly.pdbx_strand_id
1 'polypeptide(L)'
;MLAADERPYDLEAGLGSEMAPRFIAKQLARPAGVGGWLVRAGMNRGNARLNSYALDQLKLEPEDRVLEIGFGGGAALSRLLGGASFVCGVDRSQDVVSAADRKFADAVRAGRAKFHVGAVEKLPLQDATFTKALSVHTVYFWQSLEAGSAEIARVLAPGGRVVLGFLPKGHMDRMNMPADIFTPREPDDIVAALKATGFSEIEVRRPNSETAWAVTTGMRVAL
;
A
#
# COMPACT_ATOMS: atom_id res chain seq x y z
N MET A 1 -21.79 -18.52 -16.79
CA MET A 1 -21.05 -17.52 -17.57
C MET A 1 -21.74 -16.19 -17.33
N LEU A 2 -21.35 -15.50 -16.26
CA LEU A 2 -21.89 -14.19 -15.87
C LEU A 2 -20.83 -13.15 -16.28
N ALA A 3 -21.19 -12.32 -17.25
CA ALA A 3 -20.39 -11.19 -17.69
C ALA A 3 -20.19 -10.24 -16.49
N ALA A 4 -18.93 -10.00 -16.12
CA ALA A 4 -18.58 -9.00 -15.13
C ALA A 4 -18.83 -7.62 -15.75
N ASP A 5 -19.66 -6.84 -15.07
CA ASP A 5 -19.98 -5.43 -15.37
C ASP A 5 -18.70 -4.59 -15.42
N GLU A 6 -18.21 -4.33 -16.62
CA GLU A 6 -17.02 -3.50 -16.93
C GLU A 6 -17.40 -2.03 -16.92
N ARG A 7 -17.77 -1.49 -15.74
CA ARG A 7 -17.85 -0.04 -15.62
C ARG A 7 -16.49 0.53 -15.21
N PRO A 8 -15.97 1.54 -15.94
CA PRO A 8 -14.73 2.20 -15.55
C PRO A 8 -14.89 2.86 -14.18
N TYR A 9 -13.77 3.05 -13.49
CA TYR A 9 -13.64 3.66 -12.19
C TYR A 9 -14.37 5.02 -12.14
N ASP A 10 -15.67 5.02 -11.82
CA ASP A 10 -16.48 6.22 -11.70
C ASP A 10 -16.37 6.79 -10.27
N LEU A 11 -15.27 7.52 -10.00
CA LEU A 11 -15.18 8.44 -8.87
C LEU A 11 -15.98 9.75 -9.13
N GLU A 12 -16.53 9.93 -10.33
CA GLU A 12 -17.20 11.17 -10.73
C GLU A 12 -18.69 11.24 -10.33
N ALA A 13 -19.32 10.13 -9.95
CA ALA A 13 -20.72 10.14 -9.57
C ALA A 13 -20.91 10.60 -8.11
N GLY A 14 -20.83 11.91 -7.85
CA GLY A 14 -21.37 12.43 -6.60
C GLY A 14 -20.75 13.65 -5.94
N LEU A 15 -19.85 14.38 -6.56
CA LEU A 15 -19.17 15.51 -5.90
C LEU A 15 -19.29 16.81 -6.72
N GLY A 16 -20.40 17.52 -6.54
CA GLY A 16 -20.53 18.90 -6.94
C GLY A 16 -19.87 19.82 -5.90
N SER A 17 -18.65 20.21 -6.09
CA SER A 17 -17.98 21.48 -5.74
C SER A 17 -16.45 21.31 -5.74
N GLU A 18 -15.71 22.34 -6.11
CA GLU A 18 -14.22 22.33 -6.14
C GLU A 18 -13.56 22.04 -4.76
N MET A 19 -14.28 22.19 -3.65
CA MET A 19 -13.77 21.92 -2.31
C MET A 19 -13.82 20.43 -1.90
N ALA A 20 -14.75 19.66 -2.46
CA ALA A 20 -14.91 18.25 -2.13
C ALA A 20 -13.70 17.40 -2.55
N PRO A 21 -13.07 17.57 -3.72
CA PRO A 21 -11.87 16.84 -4.11
C PRO A 21 -10.69 17.04 -3.14
N ARG A 22 -10.44 18.27 -2.67
CA ARG A 22 -9.32 18.54 -1.73
C ARG A 22 -9.53 17.97 -0.35
N PHE A 23 -10.75 17.99 0.18
CA PHE A 23 -11.06 17.35 1.46
C PHE A 23 -10.84 15.84 1.38
N ILE A 24 -11.35 15.21 0.33
CA ILE A 24 -11.16 13.78 0.08
C ILE A 24 -9.67 13.48 -0.08
N ALA A 25 -8.95 14.24 -0.89
CA ALA A 25 -7.51 14.07 -1.11
C ALA A 25 -6.71 14.10 0.21
N LYS A 26 -7.01 15.05 1.12
CA LYS A 26 -6.40 15.11 2.46
C LYS A 26 -6.74 13.89 3.31
N GLN A 27 -7.99 13.41 3.23
CA GLN A 27 -8.40 12.19 3.94
C GLN A 27 -7.77 10.92 3.34
N LEU A 28 -7.47 10.91 2.04
CA LEU A 28 -6.70 9.83 1.39
C LEU A 28 -5.25 9.80 1.88
N ALA A 29 -4.63 10.97 2.00
CA ALA A 29 -3.24 11.10 2.45
C ALA A 29 -3.08 10.84 3.97
N ARG A 30 -4.03 11.31 4.78
CA ARG A 30 -4.02 11.16 6.25
C ARG A 30 -5.45 11.12 6.79
N PRO A 31 -6.08 9.94 6.84
CA PRO A 31 -7.45 9.79 7.32
C PRO A 31 -7.58 10.21 8.80
N ALA A 32 -8.55 11.08 9.09
CA ALA A 32 -8.86 11.53 10.46
C ALA A 32 -10.36 11.70 10.67
N GLY A 33 -10.85 11.41 11.90
CA GLY A 33 -12.23 11.59 12.32
C GLY A 33 -13.27 10.77 11.53
N VAL A 34 -14.56 11.15 11.65
CA VAL A 34 -15.70 10.45 11.01
C VAL A 34 -15.60 10.51 9.47
N GLY A 35 -15.17 11.63 8.91
CA GLY A 35 -14.96 11.78 7.45
C GLY A 35 -13.92 10.80 6.92
N GLY A 36 -12.84 10.56 7.67
CA GLY A 36 -11.83 9.57 7.34
C GLY A 36 -12.36 8.14 7.35
N TRP A 37 -13.33 7.81 8.21
CA TRP A 37 -13.96 6.49 8.22
C TRP A 37 -14.78 6.21 6.94
N LEU A 38 -15.59 7.18 6.50
CA LEU A 38 -16.41 7.06 5.27
C LEU A 38 -15.52 6.94 4.02
N VAL A 39 -14.47 7.76 3.92
CA VAL A 39 -13.51 7.71 2.82
C VAL A 39 -12.81 6.35 2.78
N ARG A 40 -12.38 5.81 3.93
CA ARG A 40 -11.77 4.46 4.01
C ARG A 40 -12.70 3.35 3.55
N ALA A 41 -13.98 3.41 3.93
CA ALA A 41 -14.96 2.38 3.53
C ALA A 41 -15.21 2.38 2.01
N GLY A 42 -15.28 3.57 1.40
CA GLY A 42 -15.37 3.73 -0.05
C GLY A 42 -14.12 3.25 -0.79
N MET A 43 -12.94 3.65 -0.31
CA MET A 43 -11.64 3.25 -0.86
C MET A 43 -11.45 1.73 -0.87
N ASN A 44 -11.82 1.04 0.20
CA ASN A 44 -11.66 -0.41 0.30
C ASN A 44 -12.42 -1.15 -0.82
N ARG A 45 -13.59 -0.64 -1.23
CA ARG A 45 -14.34 -1.23 -2.36
C ARG A 45 -13.69 -0.93 -3.70
N GLY A 46 -13.31 0.33 -3.94
CA GLY A 46 -12.65 0.74 -5.19
C GLY A 46 -11.30 0.06 -5.40
N ASN A 47 -10.54 -0.14 -4.33
CA ASN A 47 -9.19 -0.71 -4.37
C ASN A 47 -9.14 -2.23 -4.24
N ALA A 48 -10.29 -2.90 -4.10
CA ALA A 48 -10.35 -4.34 -3.80
C ALA A 48 -9.61 -5.20 -4.84
N ARG A 49 -9.72 -4.86 -6.14
CA ARG A 49 -9.05 -5.61 -7.23
C ARG A 49 -7.53 -5.47 -7.16
N LEU A 50 -7.01 -4.24 -7.00
CA LEU A 50 -5.57 -4.02 -6.86
C LEU A 50 -5.05 -4.66 -5.58
N ASN A 51 -5.73 -4.50 -4.45
CA ASN A 51 -5.35 -5.14 -3.18
C ASN A 51 -5.27 -6.67 -3.33
N SER A 52 -6.28 -7.29 -3.95
CA SER A 52 -6.27 -8.75 -4.16
C SER A 52 -5.11 -9.17 -5.05
N TYR A 53 -4.91 -8.49 -6.17
CA TYR A 53 -3.82 -8.81 -7.09
C TYR A 53 -2.43 -8.61 -6.46
N ALA A 54 -2.23 -7.53 -5.71
CA ALA A 54 -0.98 -7.28 -4.99
C ALA A 54 -0.70 -8.35 -3.92
N LEU A 55 -1.73 -8.76 -3.18
CA LEU A 55 -1.62 -9.86 -2.22
C LEU A 55 -1.26 -11.19 -2.90
N ASP A 56 -1.80 -11.48 -4.09
CA ASP A 56 -1.44 -12.68 -4.84
C ASP A 56 0.03 -12.63 -5.31
N GLN A 57 0.54 -11.44 -5.69
CA GLN A 57 1.95 -11.24 -6.06
C GLN A 57 2.91 -11.37 -4.86
N LEU A 58 2.41 -11.22 -3.64
CA LEU A 58 3.21 -11.39 -2.42
C LEU A 58 3.69 -12.83 -2.24
N LYS A 59 2.95 -13.82 -2.79
CA LYS A 59 3.22 -15.26 -2.66
C LYS A 59 3.39 -15.62 -1.18
N LEU A 60 2.32 -15.37 -0.41
CA LEU A 60 2.32 -15.51 1.04
C LEU A 60 2.44 -16.96 1.46
N GLU A 61 3.31 -17.23 2.44
CA GLU A 61 3.54 -18.53 3.05
C GLU A 61 3.32 -18.46 4.58
N PRO A 62 2.98 -19.58 5.24
CA PRO A 62 2.63 -19.60 6.67
C PRO A 62 3.73 -19.06 7.61
N GLU A 63 4.98 -19.22 7.23
CA GLU A 63 6.15 -18.79 8.02
C GLU A 63 6.49 -17.31 7.84
N ASP A 64 5.87 -16.66 6.85
CA ASP A 64 6.19 -15.28 6.51
C ASP A 64 5.95 -14.31 7.68
N ARG A 65 6.86 -13.36 7.77
CA ARG A 65 6.73 -12.14 8.60
C ARG A 65 6.50 -10.97 7.65
N VAL A 66 5.29 -10.43 7.66
CA VAL A 66 4.86 -9.46 6.66
C VAL A 66 4.80 -8.06 7.25
N LEU A 67 5.36 -7.09 6.52
CA LEU A 67 5.17 -5.66 6.75
C LEU A 67 4.15 -5.10 5.76
N GLU A 68 3.09 -4.45 6.25
CA GLU A 68 2.19 -3.63 5.43
C GLU A 68 2.41 -2.15 5.73
N ILE A 69 2.75 -1.36 4.70
CA ILE A 69 3.04 0.07 4.80
C ILE A 69 1.86 0.88 4.24
N GLY A 70 1.31 1.78 5.06
CA GLY A 70 0.14 2.57 4.71
C GLY A 70 -1.13 1.72 4.61
N PHE A 71 -1.38 0.89 5.62
CA PHE A 71 -2.48 -0.08 5.61
C PHE A 71 -3.89 0.55 5.69
N GLY A 72 -4.01 1.84 6.00
CA GLY A 72 -5.25 2.62 5.94
C GLY A 72 -6.45 1.93 6.62
N GLY A 73 -7.45 1.50 5.83
CA GLY A 73 -8.63 0.77 6.34
C GLY A 73 -8.37 -0.70 6.72
N GLY A 74 -7.13 -1.20 6.55
CA GLY A 74 -6.74 -2.56 6.89
C GLY A 74 -7.40 -3.63 6.02
N ALA A 75 -7.63 -3.34 4.75
CA ALA A 75 -8.27 -4.27 3.83
C ALA A 75 -7.45 -5.55 3.62
N ALA A 76 -6.13 -5.42 3.54
CA ALA A 76 -5.23 -6.57 3.37
C ALA A 76 -4.89 -7.26 4.71
N LEU A 77 -4.89 -6.54 5.84
CA LEU A 77 -4.47 -7.07 7.15
C LEU A 77 -5.17 -8.38 7.53
N SER A 78 -6.48 -8.49 7.29
CA SER A 78 -7.23 -9.73 7.64
C SER A 78 -6.72 -10.95 6.85
N ARG A 79 -6.43 -10.76 5.55
CA ARG A 79 -5.90 -11.82 4.69
C ARG A 79 -4.45 -12.15 5.05
N LEU A 80 -3.63 -11.15 5.35
CA LEU A 80 -2.25 -11.34 5.81
C LEU A 80 -2.21 -12.12 7.13
N LEU A 81 -3.04 -11.76 8.11
CA LEU A 81 -3.14 -12.46 9.40
C LEU A 81 -3.66 -13.90 9.26
N GLY A 82 -4.43 -14.20 8.23
CA GLY A 82 -4.90 -15.55 7.92
C GLY A 82 -3.83 -16.46 7.30
N GLY A 83 -2.76 -15.90 6.72
CA GLY A 83 -1.78 -16.65 5.94
C GLY A 83 -0.33 -16.49 6.36
N ALA A 84 0.00 -15.62 7.33
CA ALA A 84 1.37 -15.37 7.78
C ALA A 84 1.54 -15.68 9.27
N SER A 85 2.79 -15.94 9.69
CA SER A 85 3.13 -16.13 11.11
C SER A 85 3.03 -14.82 11.90
N PHE A 86 3.41 -13.70 11.31
CA PHE A 86 3.41 -12.38 11.94
C PHE A 86 3.12 -11.28 10.94
N VAL A 87 2.31 -10.29 11.33
CA VAL A 87 1.99 -9.11 10.52
C VAL A 87 2.30 -7.84 11.29
N CYS A 88 3.11 -6.97 10.70
CA CYS A 88 3.34 -5.62 11.19
C CYS A 88 2.70 -4.61 10.25
N GLY A 89 1.93 -3.66 10.77
CA GLY A 89 1.41 -2.54 10.01
C GLY A 89 2.08 -1.22 10.42
N VAL A 90 2.48 -0.40 9.44
CA VAL A 90 2.95 0.97 9.68
C VAL A 90 2.05 1.93 8.91
N ASP A 91 1.51 2.94 9.60
CA ASP A 91 0.71 4.00 8.97
C ASP A 91 1.07 5.36 9.57
N ARG A 92 0.91 6.44 8.81
CA ARG A 92 1.21 7.82 9.28
C ARG A 92 0.15 8.37 10.23
N SER A 93 -1.04 7.79 10.24
CA SER A 93 -2.19 8.24 11.03
C SER A 93 -2.31 7.46 12.33
N GLN A 94 -2.22 8.17 13.47
CA GLN A 94 -2.47 7.60 14.79
C GLN A 94 -3.89 7.00 14.89
N ASP A 95 -4.90 7.64 14.29
CA ASP A 95 -6.28 7.14 14.31
C ASP A 95 -6.42 5.80 13.59
N VAL A 96 -5.69 5.64 12.47
CA VAL A 96 -5.64 4.39 11.70
C VAL A 96 -4.98 3.29 12.52
N VAL A 97 -3.85 3.56 13.13
CA VAL A 97 -3.12 2.62 13.99
C VAL A 97 -4.00 2.20 15.18
N SER A 98 -4.59 3.16 15.89
CA SER A 98 -5.48 2.86 17.03
C SER A 98 -6.73 2.06 16.64
N ALA A 99 -7.24 2.27 15.42
CA ALA A 99 -8.36 1.47 14.89
C ALA A 99 -7.94 0.04 14.58
N ALA A 100 -6.73 -0.16 14.03
CA ALA A 100 -6.18 -1.48 13.77
C ALA A 100 -5.89 -2.25 15.05
N ASP A 101 -5.30 -1.61 16.09
CA ASP A 101 -5.07 -2.21 17.40
C ASP A 101 -6.37 -2.72 18.01
N ARG A 102 -7.46 -1.95 17.93
CA ARG A 102 -8.78 -2.40 18.43
C ARG A 102 -9.37 -3.52 17.58
N LYS A 103 -9.32 -3.39 16.26
CA LYS A 103 -9.91 -4.37 15.32
C LYS A 103 -9.23 -5.73 15.40
N PHE A 104 -7.92 -5.74 15.57
CA PHE A 104 -7.09 -6.94 15.58
C PHE A 104 -6.50 -7.27 16.96
N ALA A 105 -7.18 -6.84 18.03
CA ALA A 105 -6.72 -6.97 19.41
C ALA A 105 -6.35 -8.41 19.80
N ASP A 106 -7.06 -9.41 19.29
CA ASP A 106 -6.75 -10.82 19.54
C ASP A 106 -5.41 -11.24 18.93
N ALA A 107 -5.14 -10.81 17.68
CA ALA A 107 -3.87 -11.08 17.03
C ALA A 107 -2.70 -10.34 17.72
N VAL A 108 -2.94 -9.10 18.20
CA VAL A 108 -1.96 -8.33 18.98
C VAL A 108 -1.65 -9.03 20.31
N ARG A 109 -2.67 -9.45 21.07
CA ARG A 109 -2.48 -10.20 22.33
C ARG A 109 -1.77 -11.53 22.13
N ALA A 110 -2.03 -12.20 21.01
CA ALA A 110 -1.36 -13.44 20.64
C ALA A 110 0.08 -13.25 20.11
N GLY A 111 0.58 -12.00 20.04
CA GLY A 111 1.90 -11.69 19.51
C GLY A 111 2.04 -11.88 17.98
N ARG A 112 0.91 -12.02 17.27
CA ARG A 112 0.85 -12.23 15.82
C ARG A 112 0.69 -10.95 15.01
N ALA A 113 0.35 -9.84 15.65
CA ALA A 113 0.25 -8.53 15.01
C ALA A 113 0.90 -7.44 15.86
N LYS A 114 1.40 -6.39 15.18
CA LYS A 114 1.87 -5.16 15.80
C LYS A 114 1.64 -3.98 14.85
N PHE A 115 1.17 -2.85 15.38
CA PHE A 115 0.92 -1.67 14.57
C PHE A 115 1.72 -0.48 15.10
N HIS A 116 2.26 0.35 14.17
CA HIS A 116 3.10 1.49 14.52
C HIS A 116 2.70 2.73 13.72
N VAL A 117 2.82 3.88 14.35
CA VAL A 117 2.79 5.16 13.64
C VAL A 117 4.17 5.43 13.06
N GLY A 118 4.24 5.72 11.76
CA GLY A 118 5.50 6.00 11.09
C GLY A 118 5.33 6.38 9.62
N ALA A 119 6.39 6.93 9.05
CA ALA A 119 6.52 7.18 7.62
C ALA A 119 7.44 6.11 7.00
N VAL A 120 7.24 5.83 5.72
CA VAL A 120 8.03 4.82 5.00
C VAL A 120 9.51 5.20 4.94
N GLU A 121 9.82 6.49 4.91
CA GLU A 121 11.19 7.02 4.84
C GLU A 121 11.97 6.85 6.16
N LYS A 122 11.29 6.47 7.25
CA LYS A 122 11.88 6.19 8.56
C LYS A 122 10.99 5.22 9.32
N LEU A 123 11.12 3.93 9.03
CA LEU A 123 10.34 2.89 9.67
C LEU A 123 10.83 2.63 11.10
N PRO A 124 9.94 2.63 12.12
CA PRO A 124 10.31 2.34 13.51
C PRO A 124 10.49 0.82 13.75
N LEU A 125 11.29 0.18 12.91
CA LEU A 125 11.45 -1.27 12.82
C LEU A 125 12.92 -1.66 12.71
N GLN A 126 13.24 -2.86 13.20
CA GLN A 126 14.60 -3.40 13.15
C GLN A 126 14.94 -3.92 11.74
N ASP A 127 16.24 -3.96 11.44
CA ASP A 127 16.78 -4.47 10.18
C ASP A 127 16.46 -5.96 10.00
N ALA A 128 16.33 -6.38 8.76
CA ALA A 128 16.20 -7.78 8.34
C ALA A 128 15.15 -8.60 9.14
N THR A 129 14.03 -7.94 9.51
CA THR A 129 12.98 -8.55 10.36
C THR A 129 11.88 -9.24 9.56
N PHE A 130 11.63 -8.76 8.32
CA PHE A 130 10.49 -9.21 7.52
C PHE A 130 10.92 -9.99 6.29
N THR A 131 10.12 -10.98 5.90
CA THR A 131 10.32 -11.73 4.66
C THR A 131 9.55 -11.13 3.49
N LYS A 132 8.47 -10.41 3.77
CA LYS A 132 7.61 -9.76 2.77
C LYS A 132 7.27 -8.34 3.19
N ALA A 133 7.18 -7.44 2.20
CA ALA A 133 6.66 -6.09 2.39
C ALA A 133 5.61 -5.78 1.33
N LEU A 134 4.48 -5.21 1.77
CA LEU A 134 3.35 -4.80 0.94
C LEU A 134 3.07 -3.32 1.14
N SER A 135 2.84 -2.61 0.05
CA SER A 135 2.29 -1.26 0.10
C SER A 135 1.38 -1.02 -1.11
N VAL A 136 0.16 -0.58 -0.87
CA VAL A 136 -0.84 -0.36 -1.93
C VAL A 136 -1.40 1.04 -1.83
N HIS A 137 -1.38 1.77 -2.96
CA HIS A 137 -1.85 3.16 -3.06
C HIS A 137 -1.15 4.16 -2.14
N THR A 138 0.15 3.97 -1.85
CA THR A 138 0.90 4.85 -0.94
C THR A 138 2.04 5.61 -1.58
N VAL A 139 2.64 5.10 -2.66
CA VAL A 139 3.86 5.64 -3.29
C VAL A 139 3.75 7.12 -3.69
N TYR A 140 2.54 7.63 -3.90
CA TYR A 140 2.30 9.04 -4.23
C TYR A 140 2.44 9.98 -3.03
N PHE A 141 2.45 9.44 -1.82
CA PHE A 141 2.58 10.18 -0.56
C PHE A 141 4.01 10.11 0.00
N TRP A 142 4.90 9.35 -0.67
CA TRP A 142 6.29 9.27 -0.25
C TRP A 142 7.03 10.54 -0.67
N GLN A 143 7.79 11.11 0.26
CA GLN A 143 8.60 12.29 -0.01
C GLN A 143 9.77 11.96 -0.94
N SER A 144 10.38 10.78 -0.76
CA SER A 144 11.42 10.23 -1.62
C SER A 144 11.16 8.75 -1.86
N LEU A 145 11.15 8.34 -3.14
CA LEU A 145 11.10 6.92 -3.52
C LEU A 145 12.33 6.18 -3.04
N GLU A 146 13.50 6.81 -3.17
CA GLU A 146 14.79 6.22 -2.78
C GLU A 146 14.85 6.00 -1.26
N ALA A 147 14.48 7.00 -0.46
CA ALA A 147 14.48 6.86 1.00
C ALA A 147 13.47 5.79 1.47
N GLY A 148 12.26 5.77 0.89
CA GLY A 148 11.27 4.74 1.21
C GLY A 148 11.72 3.35 0.79
N SER A 149 12.29 3.21 -0.41
CA SER A 149 12.82 1.94 -0.90
C SER A 149 14.01 1.44 -0.08
N ALA A 150 14.89 2.35 0.35
CA ALA A 150 16.04 2.03 1.22
C ALA A 150 15.59 1.51 2.60
N GLU A 151 14.59 2.12 3.20
CA GLU A 151 14.02 1.66 4.47
C GLU A 151 13.31 0.30 4.32
N ILE A 152 12.58 0.08 3.22
CA ILE A 152 11.99 -1.23 2.92
C ILE A 152 13.10 -2.29 2.76
N ALA A 153 14.17 -1.96 2.03
CA ALA A 153 15.33 -2.87 1.90
C ALA A 153 15.99 -3.14 3.25
N ARG A 154 16.13 -2.14 4.11
CA ARG A 154 16.73 -2.31 5.44
C ARG A 154 15.95 -3.30 6.30
N VAL A 155 14.63 -3.17 6.35
CA VAL A 155 13.78 -3.99 7.23
C VAL A 155 13.47 -5.39 6.67
N LEU A 156 13.62 -5.59 5.35
CA LEU A 156 13.48 -6.91 4.73
C LEU A 156 14.74 -7.76 4.99
N ALA A 157 14.56 -9.02 5.27
CA ALA A 157 15.64 -10.02 5.27
C ALA A 157 16.19 -10.21 3.84
N PRO A 158 17.47 -10.63 3.68
CA PRO A 158 17.99 -11.06 2.39
C PRO A 158 17.06 -12.09 1.71
N GLY A 159 16.78 -11.92 0.42
CA GLY A 159 15.80 -12.74 -0.30
C GLY A 159 14.33 -12.36 -0.01
N GLY A 160 14.08 -11.34 0.82
CA GLY A 160 12.74 -10.87 1.08
C GLY A 160 12.10 -10.20 -0.14
N ARG A 161 10.77 -10.30 -0.26
CA ARG A 161 9.99 -9.79 -1.39
C ARG A 161 9.30 -8.47 -1.04
N VAL A 162 9.38 -7.49 -1.93
CA VAL A 162 8.55 -6.28 -1.90
C VAL A 162 7.47 -6.34 -2.98
N VAL A 163 6.28 -5.83 -2.65
CA VAL A 163 5.15 -5.66 -3.59
C VAL A 163 4.57 -4.26 -3.40
N LEU A 164 4.59 -3.47 -4.46
CA LEU A 164 4.05 -2.11 -4.50
C LEU A 164 2.91 -2.02 -5.52
N GLY A 165 1.68 -1.76 -5.05
CA GLY A 165 0.50 -1.58 -5.89
C GLY A 165 0.15 -0.10 -6.03
N PHE A 166 -0.07 0.40 -7.26
CA PHE A 166 -0.30 1.83 -7.50
C PHE A 166 -1.01 2.12 -8.83
N LEU A 167 -1.50 3.37 -8.95
CA LEU A 167 -1.94 3.97 -10.20
C LEU A 167 -0.75 4.69 -10.86
N PRO A 168 -0.34 4.35 -12.09
CA PRO A 168 0.72 5.06 -12.80
C PRO A 168 0.37 6.52 -13.05
N LYS A 169 1.40 7.37 -13.16
CA LYS A 169 1.29 8.82 -13.36
C LYS A 169 0.32 9.17 -14.49
N GLY A 170 0.44 8.53 -15.66
CA GLY A 170 -0.43 8.81 -16.80
C GLY A 170 -1.92 8.54 -16.53
N HIS A 171 -2.29 7.71 -15.53
CA HIS A 171 -3.67 7.55 -15.08
C HIS A 171 -4.05 8.65 -14.07
N MET A 172 -3.19 8.93 -13.09
CA MET A 172 -3.44 9.95 -12.06
C MET A 172 -3.57 11.36 -12.64
N ASP A 173 -2.81 11.68 -13.68
CA ASP A 173 -2.87 12.98 -14.37
C ASP A 173 -4.29 13.24 -14.94
N ARG A 174 -4.98 12.19 -15.44
CA ARG A 174 -6.37 12.30 -15.92
C ARG A 174 -7.39 12.51 -14.79
N MET A 175 -7.05 12.12 -13.56
CA MET A 175 -7.92 12.27 -12.39
C MET A 175 -7.83 13.68 -11.77
N ASN A 176 -6.96 14.55 -12.28
CA ASN A 176 -6.75 15.93 -11.79
C ASN A 176 -6.55 16.00 -10.26
N MET A 177 -5.73 15.08 -9.71
CA MET A 177 -5.47 15.03 -8.27
C MET A 177 -4.62 16.22 -7.80
N PRO A 178 -4.88 16.79 -6.60
CA PRO A 178 -4.11 17.93 -6.08
C PRO A 178 -2.62 17.63 -5.97
N ALA A 179 -1.77 18.36 -6.72
CA ALA A 179 -0.33 18.14 -6.78
C ALA A 179 0.42 18.48 -5.47
N ASP A 180 -0.19 19.25 -4.58
CA ASP A 180 0.31 19.53 -3.23
C ASP A 180 0.14 18.36 -2.26
N ILE A 181 -0.64 17.34 -2.63
CA ILE A 181 -0.93 16.16 -1.81
C ILE A 181 -0.37 14.89 -2.46
N PHE A 182 -0.49 14.78 -3.78
CA PHE A 182 -0.09 13.61 -4.54
C PHE A 182 1.11 13.93 -5.43
N THR A 183 2.11 13.07 -5.39
CA THR A 183 3.21 13.05 -6.36
C THR A 183 3.05 11.82 -7.25
N PRO A 184 2.42 11.96 -8.44
CA PRO A 184 2.27 10.85 -9.36
C PRO A 184 3.62 10.26 -9.77
N ARG A 185 3.70 8.93 -9.86
CA ARG A 185 4.94 8.19 -10.15
C ARG A 185 4.77 7.34 -11.41
N GLU A 186 5.79 7.34 -12.25
CA GLU A 186 5.87 6.35 -13.33
C GLU A 186 6.39 5.01 -12.80
N PRO A 187 6.00 3.89 -13.42
CA PRO A 187 6.55 2.58 -13.05
C PRO A 187 8.08 2.55 -13.09
N ASP A 188 8.69 3.22 -14.06
CA ASP A 188 10.15 3.27 -14.25
C ASP A 188 10.86 3.99 -13.10
N ASP A 189 10.26 5.03 -12.51
CA ASP A 189 10.79 5.73 -11.33
C ASP A 189 10.87 4.76 -10.13
N ILE A 190 9.82 3.95 -9.93
CA ILE A 190 9.77 2.96 -8.85
C ILE A 190 10.79 1.86 -9.08
N VAL A 191 10.93 1.37 -10.32
CA VAL A 191 11.94 0.38 -10.71
C VAL A 191 13.35 0.91 -10.46
N ALA A 192 13.62 2.16 -10.85
CA ALA A 192 14.93 2.80 -10.64
C ALA A 192 15.26 2.91 -9.14
N ALA A 193 14.32 3.38 -8.32
CA ALA A 193 14.49 3.51 -6.87
C ALA A 193 14.74 2.15 -6.20
N LEU A 194 13.99 1.11 -6.57
CA LEU A 194 14.20 -0.25 -6.05
C LEU A 194 15.58 -0.78 -6.44
N LYS A 195 16.01 -0.63 -7.71
CA LYS A 195 17.35 -1.04 -8.15
C LYS A 195 18.46 -0.35 -7.37
N ALA A 196 18.35 0.96 -7.19
CA ALA A 196 19.34 1.78 -6.48
C ALA A 196 19.48 1.38 -5.00
N THR A 197 18.46 0.74 -4.42
CA THR A 197 18.41 0.39 -2.99
C THR A 197 18.58 -1.11 -2.72
N GLY A 198 19.09 -1.89 -3.70
CA GLY A 198 19.48 -3.27 -3.51
C GLY A 198 18.37 -4.30 -3.73
N PHE A 199 17.43 -4.00 -4.62
CA PHE A 199 16.48 -4.99 -5.13
C PHE A 199 16.89 -5.49 -6.51
N SER A 200 16.66 -6.77 -6.76
CA SER A 200 16.78 -7.46 -8.05
C SER A 200 15.45 -8.11 -8.45
N GLU A 201 15.42 -8.78 -9.58
CA GLU A 201 14.23 -9.46 -10.12
C GLU A 201 13.00 -8.55 -10.11
N ILE A 202 13.20 -7.28 -10.50
CA ILE A 202 12.15 -6.28 -10.44
C ILE A 202 11.26 -6.44 -11.67
N GLU A 203 9.97 -6.61 -11.42
CA GLU A 203 8.97 -6.77 -12.48
C GLU A 203 7.80 -5.81 -12.26
N VAL A 204 7.33 -5.20 -13.34
CA VAL A 204 6.09 -4.43 -13.37
C VAL A 204 5.00 -5.29 -14.01
N ARG A 205 3.94 -5.55 -13.28
CA ARG A 205 2.86 -6.45 -13.69
C ARG A 205 1.52 -5.73 -13.73
N ARG A 206 0.67 -6.12 -14.70
CA ARG A 206 -0.73 -5.76 -14.82
C ARG A 206 -1.52 -7.01 -15.20
N PRO A 207 -2.78 -7.18 -14.80
CA PRO A 207 -3.60 -8.31 -15.26
C PRO A 207 -3.77 -8.33 -16.79
N ASN A 208 -3.95 -7.16 -17.39
CA ASN A 208 -4.06 -6.95 -18.84
C ASN A 208 -3.64 -5.51 -19.20
N SER A 209 -3.58 -5.18 -20.49
CA SER A 209 -3.20 -3.87 -21.00
C SER A 209 -4.18 -2.74 -20.68
N GLU A 210 -5.45 -3.06 -20.40
CA GLU A 210 -6.52 -2.10 -20.11
C GLU A 210 -6.58 -1.72 -18.63
N THR A 211 -5.88 -2.48 -17.77
CA THR A 211 -5.88 -2.24 -16.33
C THR A 211 -5.20 -0.91 -16.01
N ALA A 212 -5.93 -0.03 -15.30
CA ALA A 212 -5.49 1.31 -14.93
C ALA A 212 -4.32 1.32 -13.92
N TRP A 213 -4.18 0.27 -13.11
CA TRP A 213 -3.18 0.15 -12.07
C TRP A 213 -2.07 -0.85 -12.44
N ALA A 214 -0.98 -0.76 -11.70
CA ALA A 214 0.17 -1.66 -11.84
C ALA A 214 0.64 -2.15 -10.47
N VAL A 215 1.35 -3.28 -10.47
CA VAL A 215 2.06 -3.82 -9.32
C VAL A 215 3.53 -3.99 -9.69
N THR A 216 4.42 -3.40 -8.92
CA THR A 216 5.86 -3.65 -9.01
C THR A 216 6.26 -4.63 -7.91
N THR A 217 7.01 -5.67 -8.28
CA THR A 217 7.61 -6.62 -7.34
C THR A 217 9.11 -6.55 -7.42
N GLY A 218 9.82 -6.92 -6.34
CA GLY A 218 11.27 -7.03 -6.33
C GLY A 218 11.73 -7.96 -5.20
N MET A 219 12.93 -8.51 -5.36
CA MET A 219 13.58 -9.34 -4.34
C MET A 219 14.77 -8.58 -3.76
N ARG A 220 14.87 -8.54 -2.42
CA ARG A 220 16.05 -7.97 -1.78
C ARG A 220 17.28 -8.83 -2.03
N VAL A 221 18.33 -8.22 -2.57
CA VAL A 221 19.61 -8.92 -2.82
C VAL A 221 20.22 -9.35 -1.47
N ALA A 222 20.72 -10.58 -1.41
CA ALA A 222 21.61 -11.02 -0.33
C ALA A 222 22.95 -10.29 -0.50
N LEU A 223 23.34 -9.49 0.50
CA LEU A 223 24.67 -8.89 0.56
C LEU A 223 25.68 -9.93 1.02
#